data_46b9bb8475480f00908ed40f14d3891c
#
_entry.id   46b9bb8475480f00908ed40f14d3891c
#
_cell.length_a   1.000
_cell.length_b   1.000
_cell.length_c   1.000
_cell.angle_alpha   90.00
_cell.angle_beta   90.00
_cell.angle_gamma   90.00
#
_symmetry.space_group_name_H-M   'P 1'
#
loop_
_entity.id
_entity.type
_entity.pdbx_description
1 polymer ?
#
loop_
_entity_poly.entity_id
_entity_poly.type
_entity_poly.pdbx_seq_one_letter_code
_entity_poly.pdbx_strand_id
1 'polypeptide(L)'
;MRKPLLTGFGVRVGFLGHDLHGLRIGPDGKLYFSIGDRGANVQSLEGKTVANTEAGAIYRCNQDGSDLEIFHHGLRNPQELAFDEFGNLFTGDNNSDGGDPARWVYAVEGGDTGWRIGWQFIESAPWTTRRGPWLGERMCFPEDRAAHILPPLANIANGPSGLAYYPGTGLPAKYDGHFLLCDFKGASTASGIWSFKMQPKGASFDLVEKEQFIWNTLVTDVDFGYDGHVYFSDWIEGWAMTGKGRVYRISDPATVKSADEVQVSEFAHGAVRMGWS
;
A
#
# COMPACT_ATOMS: atom_id res chain seq x y z
N MET A 1 -22.55 17.65 -11.83
CA MET A 1 -23.22 16.52 -11.11
C MET A 1 -22.14 15.47 -10.83
N ARG A 2 -22.00 14.99 -9.58
CA ARG A 2 -21.07 13.90 -9.27
C ARG A 2 -21.72 12.58 -9.62
N LYS A 3 -21.03 11.72 -10.35
CA LYS A 3 -21.47 10.36 -10.70
C LYS A 3 -20.45 9.38 -10.16
N PRO A 4 -20.84 8.30 -9.44
CA PRO A 4 -19.91 7.25 -9.06
C PRO A 4 -19.38 6.56 -10.31
N LEU A 5 -18.08 6.27 -10.31
CA LEU A 5 -17.43 5.49 -11.38
C LEU A 5 -17.88 4.03 -11.29
N LEU A 6 -17.74 3.45 -10.12
CA LEU A 6 -18.11 2.08 -9.77
C LEU A 6 -18.72 2.05 -8.38
N THR A 7 -19.53 1.02 -8.08
CA THR A 7 -20.14 0.77 -6.76
C THR A 7 -20.10 -0.73 -6.45
N GLY A 8 -20.24 -1.10 -5.15
CA GLY A 8 -20.22 -2.50 -4.72
C GLY A 8 -19.00 -2.87 -3.89
N PHE A 9 -18.25 -1.87 -3.41
CA PHE A 9 -17.14 -2.04 -2.49
C PHE A 9 -17.61 -2.00 -1.04
N GLY A 10 -16.95 -2.79 -0.14
CA GLY A 10 -17.29 -2.84 1.27
C GLY A 10 -18.55 -3.66 1.55
N VAL A 11 -18.67 -4.86 0.99
CA VAL A 11 -19.85 -5.74 1.10
C VAL A 11 -20.02 -6.40 2.47
N ARG A 12 -18.95 -6.44 3.29
CA ARG A 12 -18.97 -6.98 4.65
C ARG A 12 -18.84 -5.91 5.69
N VAL A 13 -19.33 -6.19 6.89
CA VAL A 13 -18.93 -5.45 8.08
C VAL A 13 -17.48 -5.81 8.38
N GLY A 14 -16.64 -4.82 8.54
CA GLY A 14 -15.22 -4.97 8.81
C GLY A 14 -14.74 -3.92 9.80
N PHE A 15 -13.43 -3.96 10.07
CA PHE A 15 -12.81 -2.97 10.93
C PHE A 15 -12.82 -1.58 10.28
N LEU A 16 -12.74 -0.55 11.11
CA LEU A 16 -12.57 0.81 10.67
C LEU A 16 -11.26 0.92 9.85
N GLY A 17 -11.33 1.60 8.70
CA GLY A 17 -10.18 1.78 7.82
C GLY A 17 -9.90 0.62 6.86
N HIS A 18 -10.77 -0.41 6.78
CA HIS A 18 -10.70 -1.48 5.78
C HIS A 18 -11.54 -1.17 4.53
N ASP A 19 -11.69 0.09 4.22
CA ASP A 19 -12.45 0.60 3.08
C ASP A 19 -11.59 0.68 1.80
N LEU A 20 -12.02 1.45 0.82
CA LEU A 20 -11.33 1.65 -0.45
C LEU A 20 -10.26 2.73 -0.30
N HIS A 21 -9.05 2.43 -0.73
CA HIS A 21 -7.85 3.26 -0.61
C HIS A 21 -6.96 3.20 -1.86
N GLY A 22 -5.80 3.85 -1.81
CA GLY A 22 -4.64 3.61 -2.64
C GLY A 22 -4.85 3.87 -4.13
N LEU A 23 -5.58 4.91 -4.48
CA LEU A 23 -5.81 5.29 -5.89
C LEU A 23 -4.49 5.73 -6.55
N ARG A 24 -4.02 4.97 -7.55
CA ARG A 24 -2.82 5.28 -8.34
C ARG A 24 -3.05 5.03 -9.81
N ILE A 25 -2.50 5.87 -10.65
CA ILE A 25 -2.40 5.57 -12.09
C ILE A 25 -1.12 4.77 -12.30
N GLY A 26 -1.28 3.59 -12.89
CA GLY A 26 -0.16 2.71 -13.22
C GLY A 26 0.57 3.13 -14.49
N PRO A 27 1.75 2.54 -14.76
CA PRO A 27 2.52 2.83 -15.96
C PRO A 27 1.82 2.40 -17.25
N ASP A 28 0.82 1.54 -17.16
CA ASP A 28 -0.08 1.14 -18.25
C ASP A 28 -1.25 2.12 -18.48
N GLY A 29 -1.32 3.22 -17.72
CA GLY A 29 -2.37 4.22 -17.79
C GLY A 29 -3.69 3.81 -17.13
N LYS A 30 -3.77 2.62 -16.52
CA LYS A 30 -4.95 2.16 -15.79
C LYS A 30 -4.98 2.76 -14.38
N LEU A 31 -6.17 2.85 -13.81
CA LEU A 31 -6.39 3.21 -12.42
C LEU A 31 -6.31 1.95 -11.55
N TYR A 32 -5.38 1.96 -10.61
CA TYR A 32 -5.23 0.95 -9.56
C TYR A 32 -5.78 1.48 -8.24
N PHE A 33 -6.39 0.60 -7.47
CA PHE A 33 -6.88 0.93 -6.14
C PHE A 33 -7.02 -0.34 -5.29
N SER A 34 -7.08 -0.17 -3.99
CA SER A 34 -7.18 -1.28 -3.05
C SER A 34 -8.45 -1.20 -2.21
N ILE A 35 -8.85 -2.33 -1.65
CA ILE A 35 -9.84 -2.43 -0.60
C ILE A 35 -9.42 -3.53 0.39
N GLY A 36 -9.67 -3.28 1.67
CA GLY A 36 -9.44 -4.28 2.71
C GLY A 36 -10.45 -5.44 2.67
N ASP A 37 -10.39 -6.30 3.68
CA ASP A 37 -11.19 -7.53 3.77
C ASP A 37 -12.70 -7.32 4.00
N ARG A 38 -13.18 -6.09 3.97
CA ARG A 38 -14.60 -5.78 3.73
C ARG A 38 -15.06 -6.25 2.35
N GLY A 39 -14.13 -6.49 1.44
CA GLY A 39 -14.34 -7.11 0.16
C GLY A 39 -15.19 -6.29 -0.81
N ALA A 40 -15.47 -6.88 -1.95
CA ALA A 40 -16.24 -6.24 -3.03
C ALA A 40 -17.12 -7.24 -3.77
N ASN A 41 -18.23 -6.74 -4.32
CA ASN A 41 -19.07 -7.42 -5.29
C ASN A 41 -19.62 -6.37 -6.26
N VAL A 42 -18.89 -6.14 -7.34
CA VAL A 42 -19.09 -5.04 -8.27
C VAL A 42 -19.69 -5.58 -9.57
N GLN A 43 -20.73 -4.93 -10.06
CA GLN A 43 -21.14 -5.09 -11.45
C GLN A 43 -20.32 -4.14 -12.31
N SER A 44 -19.47 -4.70 -13.17
CA SER A 44 -18.67 -3.90 -14.09
C SER A 44 -19.54 -3.20 -15.13
N LEU A 45 -18.99 -2.21 -15.83
CA LEU A 45 -19.72 -1.50 -16.89
C LEU A 45 -20.11 -2.43 -18.04
N GLU A 46 -19.39 -3.53 -18.23
CA GLU A 46 -19.64 -4.57 -19.23
C GLU A 46 -20.65 -5.62 -18.76
N GLY A 47 -21.20 -5.46 -17.55
CA GLY A 47 -22.19 -6.38 -16.98
C GLY A 47 -21.60 -7.66 -16.38
N LYS A 48 -20.27 -7.71 -16.16
CA LYS A 48 -19.62 -8.84 -15.46
C LYS A 48 -19.66 -8.60 -13.95
N THR A 49 -19.80 -9.66 -13.17
CA THR A 49 -19.62 -9.61 -11.73
C THR A 49 -18.16 -9.79 -11.39
N VAL A 50 -17.56 -8.79 -10.76
CA VAL A 50 -16.19 -8.82 -10.20
C VAL A 50 -16.34 -8.88 -8.69
N ALA A 51 -16.11 -10.05 -8.10
CA ALA A 51 -16.35 -10.30 -6.68
C ALA A 51 -15.12 -10.87 -5.98
N ASN A 52 -14.81 -10.32 -4.81
CA ASN A 52 -13.86 -10.82 -3.84
C ASN A 52 -14.39 -10.50 -2.45
N THR A 53 -15.12 -11.45 -1.85
CA THR A 53 -15.84 -11.22 -0.59
C THR A 53 -15.12 -11.74 0.64
N GLU A 54 -14.00 -12.45 0.47
CA GLU A 54 -13.31 -13.16 1.55
C GLU A 54 -11.98 -12.55 1.96
N ALA A 55 -11.48 -11.57 1.19
CA ALA A 55 -10.18 -10.95 1.41
C ALA A 55 -10.17 -9.50 0.92
N GLY A 56 -9.16 -8.76 1.31
CA GLY A 56 -8.76 -7.55 0.63
C GLY A 56 -8.09 -7.85 -0.71
N ALA A 57 -8.09 -6.87 -1.60
CA ALA A 57 -7.54 -6.99 -2.94
C ALA A 57 -7.10 -5.65 -3.52
N ILE A 58 -6.26 -5.75 -4.54
CA ILE A 58 -5.95 -4.65 -5.46
C ILE A 58 -6.75 -4.87 -6.73
N TYR A 59 -7.40 -3.84 -7.19
CA TYR A 59 -8.16 -3.79 -8.42
C TYR A 59 -7.47 -2.87 -9.42
N ARG A 60 -7.76 -3.08 -10.71
CA ARG A 60 -7.45 -2.10 -11.74
C ARG A 60 -8.61 -1.99 -12.74
N CYS A 61 -8.74 -0.81 -13.34
CA CYS A 61 -9.68 -0.55 -14.42
C CYS A 61 -9.13 0.56 -15.32
N ASN A 62 -9.77 0.76 -16.45
CA ASN A 62 -9.54 1.99 -17.24
C ASN A 62 -10.01 3.21 -16.43
N GLN A 63 -9.49 4.40 -16.75
CA GLN A 63 -9.83 5.63 -16.02
C GLN A 63 -11.31 6.01 -16.09
N ASP A 64 -12.05 5.46 -17.03
CA ASP A 64 -13.51 5.62 -17.15
C ASP A 64 -14.31 4.55 -16.38
N GLY A 65 -13.62 3.63 -15.70
CA GLY A 65 -14.20 2.54 -14.92
C GLY A 65 -14.49 1.27 -15.71
N SER A 66 -14.24 1.25 -17.00
CA SER A 66 -14.37 0.04 -17.82
C SER A 66 -13.24 -0.95 -17.55
N ASP A 67 -13.43 -2.20 -17.98
CA ASP A 67 -12.43 -3.27 -17.87
C ASP A 67 -11.95 -3.51 -16.42
N LEU A 68 -12.92 -3.49 -15.48
CA LEU A 68 -12.61 -3.74 -14.07
C LEU A 68 -12.20 -5.20 -13.85
N GLU A 69 -11.08 -5.38 -13.16
CA GLU A 69 -10.57 -6.69 -12.76
C GLU A 69 -9.93 -6.67 -11.37
N ILE A 70 -9.78 -7.87 -10.78
CA ILE A 70 -8.95 -8.08 -9.60
C ILE A 70 -7.53 -8.31 -10.08
N PHE A 71 -6.62 -7.42 -9.70
CA PHE A 71 -5.21 -7.51 -10.06
C PHE A 71 -4.46 -8.47 -9.11
N HIS A 72 -4.69 -8.33 -7.80
CA HIS A 72 -4.06 -9.15 -6.77
C HIS A 72 -5.01 -9.29 -5.58
N HIS A 73 -5.07 -10.45 -4.95
CA HIS A 73 -5.97 -10.68 -3.82
C HIS A 73 -5.30 -11.43 -2.65
N GLY A 74 -6.08 -11.79 -1.64
CA GLY A 74 -5.55 -12.48 -0.47
C GLY A 74 -4.83 -11.54 0.51
N LEU A 75 -5.21 -10.28 0.52
CA LEU A 75 -4.73 -9.24 1.42
C LEU A 75 -5.72 -9.01 2.57
N ARG A 76 -5.25 -8.50 3.70
CA ARG A 76 -6.15 -8.12 4.80
C ARG A 76 -6.62 -6.68 4.65
N ASN A 77 -5.69 -5.74 4.65
CA ASN A 77 -5.99 -4.32 4.52
C ASN A 77 -4.83 -3.58 3.86
N PRO A 78 -4.68 -3.74 2.54
CA PRO A 78 -3.75 -2.92 1.77
C PRO A 78 -4.33 -1.51 1.67
N GLN A 79 -3.65 -0.50 2.22
CA GLN A 79 -4.17 0.86 2.19
C GLN A 79 -3.65 1.65 1.01
N GLU A 80 -2.34 1.74 0.86
CA GLU A 80 -1.72 2.50 -0.22
C GLU A 80 -0.94 1.60 -1.17
N LEU A 81 -0.80 2.08 -2.40
CA LEU A 81 -0.11 1.43 -3.50
C LEU A 81 1.01 2.33 -4.01
N ALA A 82 2.15 1.76 -4.33
CA ALA A 82 3.21 2.48 -5.02
C ALA A 82 3.88 1.63 -6.09
N PHE A 83 4.15 2.24 -7.23
CA PHE A 83 4.98 1.66 -8.27
C PHE A 83 6.42 2.13 -8.06
N ASP A 84 7.39 1.24 -8.27
CA ASP A 84 8.77 1.63 -8.46
C ASP A 84 9.01 2.18 -9.88
N GLU A 85 10.24 2.59 -10.16
CA GLU A 85 10.65 3.15 -11.46
C GLU A 85 10.54 2.16 -12.63
N PHE A 86 10.44 0.86 -12.34
CA PHE A 86 10.30 -0.21 -13.33
C PHE A 86 8.85 -0.67 -13.52
N GLY A 87 7.91 -0.07 -12.78
CA GLY A 87 6.49 -0.43 -12.84
C GLY A 87 6.10 -1.63 -11.98
N ASN A 88 6.97 -2.07 -11.07
CA ASN A 88 6.59 -3.08 -10.08
C ASN A 88 5.70 -2.47 -9.01
N LEU A 89 4.59 -3.14 -8.69
CA LEU A 89 3.61 -2.66 -7.74
C LEU A 89 3.85 -3.25 -6.36
N PHE A 90 3.86 -2.39 -5.34
CA PHE A 90 4.03 -2.78 -3.94
C PHE A 90 2.93 -2.20 -3.06
N THR A 91 2.70 -2.87 -1.93
CA THR A 91 1.80 -2.41 -0.87
C THR A 91 2.24 -2.91 0.50
N GLY A 92 1.90 -2.16 1.54
CA GLY A 92 1.92 -2.63 2.91
C GLY A 92 0.57 -3.26 3.26
N ASP A 93 0.55 -4.52 3.66
CA ASP A 93 -0.65 -5.20 4.11
C ASP A 93 -0.68 -5.31 5.63
N ASN A 94 -1.74 -4.82 6.26
CA ASN A 94 -1.85 -4.72 7.70
C ASN A 94 -1.78 -6.09 8.38
N ASN A 95 -1.31 -6.09 9.63
CA ASN A 95 -1.27 -7.27 10.48
C ASN A 95 -2.69 -7.75 10.84
N SER A 96 -2.79 -8.93 11.47
CA SER A 96 -4.08 -9.53 11.83
C SER A 96 -4.58 -9.15 13.23
N ASP A 97 -3.96 -8.15 13.89
CA ASP A 97 -4.18 -7.79 15.29
C ASP A 97 -3.93 -8.96 16.27
N GLY A 98 -3.22 -9.97 15.81
CA GLY A 98 -2.91 -11.20 16.56
C GLY A 98 -1.48 -11.25 17.11
N GLY A 99 -0.75 -10.13 17.07
CA GLY A 99 0.66 -10.06 17.46
C GLY A 99 1.62 -10.39 16.32
N ASP A 100 1.13 -10.59 15.12
CA ASP A 100 1.91 -10.71 13.90
C ASP A 100 2.33 -9.32 13.39
N PRO A 101 3.51 -9.19 12.75
CA PRO A 101 3.89 -7.96 12.06
C PRO A 101 3.13 -7.80 10.73
N ALA A 102 3.01 -6.57 10.26
CA ALA A 102 2.50 -6.28 8.94
C ALA A 102 3.44 -6.81 7.84
N ARG A 103 2.94 -6.90 6.64
CA ARG A 103 3.61 -7.53 5.50
C ARG A 103 3.90 -6.52 4.41
N TRP A 104 5.09 -6.60 3.84
CA TRP A 104 5.42 -5.91 2.61
C TRP A 104 5.22 -6.86 1.44
N VAL A 105 4.38 -6.47 0.50
CA VAL A 105 3.90 -7.34 -0.58
C VAL A 105 4.30 -6.78 -1.94
N TYR A 106 4.90 -7.63 -2.78
CA TYR A 106 5.00 -7.41 -4.20
C TYR A 106 3.73 -7.93 -4.87
N ALA A 107 2.92 -7.01 -5.36
CA ALA A 107 1.67 -7.33 -6.00
C ALA A 107 1.88 -7.67 -7.47
N VAL A 108 1.54 -8.90 -7.84
CA VAL A 108 1.61 -9.38 -9.22
C VAL A 108 0.21 -9.73 -9.73
N GLU A 109 0.00 -9.61 -11.03
CA GLU A 109 -1.26 -9.95 -11.66
C GLU A 109 -1.65 -11.41 -11.41
N GLY A 110 -2.89 -11.62 -10.95
CA GLY A 110 -3.41 -12.94 -10.59
C GLY A 110 -2.85 -13.53 -9.29
N GLY A 111 -2.04 -12.76 -8.54
CA GLY A 111 -1.44 -13.22 -7.29
C GLY A 111 -2.44 -13.36 -6.14
N ASP A 112 -2.14 -14.27 -5.22
CA ASP A 112 -2.86 -14.52 -3.96
C ASP A 112 -1.87 -14.59 -2.81
N THR A 113 -2.01 -13.68 -1.82
CA THR A 113 -1.15 -13.66 -0.62
C THR A 113 -1.72 -14.47 0.54
N GLY A 114 -2.89 -15.08 0.36
CA GLY A 114 -3.42 -16.12 1.24
C GLY A 114 -4.31 -15.65 2.38
N TRP A 115 -4.46 -14.35 2.63
CA TRP A 115 -5.39 -13.88 3.64
C TRP A 115 -6.83 -14.21 3.27
N ARG A 116 -7.61 -14.65 4.27
CA ARG A 116 -9.08 -14.77 4.20
C ARG A 116 -9.66 -14.25 5.51
N ILE A 117 -10.78 -13.56 5.44
CA ILE A 117 -11.40 -12.93 6.62
C ILE A 117 -11.70 -13.95 7.74
N GLY A 118 -11.94 -15.19 7.40
CA GLY A 118 -12.14 -16.28 8.35
C GLY A 118 -10.97 -16.48 9.32
N TRP A 119 -9.74 -16.17 8.92
CA TRP A 119 -8.55 -16.28 9.77
C TRP A 119 -8.63 -15.39 11.01
N GLN A 120 -9.32 -14.27 10.92
CA GLN A 120 -9.45 -13.33 12.02
C GLN A 120 -10.29 -13.86 13.18
N PHE A 121 -11.14 -14.82 12.92
CA PHE A 121 -12.07 -15.41 13.89
C PHE A 121 -11.62 -16.77 14.42
N ILE A 122 -10.48 -17.26 13.99
CA ILE A 122 -9.91 -18.52 14.50
C ILE A 122 -9.20 -18.24 15.82
N GLU A 123 -9.84 -18.63 16.90
CA GLU A 123 -9.36 -18.49 18.28
C GLU A 123 -8.73 -19.78 18.84
N SER A 124 -8.21 -20.63 18.01
CA SER A 124 -7.59 -21.86 18.50
C SER A 124 -6.11 -21.69 18.74
N ALA A 125 -5.55 -22.34 19.72
CA ALA A 125 -4.14 -22.52 20.08
C ALA A 125 -3.18 -21.32 19.83
N PRO A 126 -2.20 -21.07 20.70
CA PRO A 126 -1.31 -19.88 20.63
C PRO A 126 -0.57 -19.69 19.32
N TRP A 127 -0.44 -20.73 18.51
CA TRP A 127 0.30 -20.73 17.24
C TRP A 127 -0.59 -20.49 15.99
N THR A 128 -1.92 -20.44 16.12
CA THR A 128 -2.84 -20.32 14.97
C THR A 128 -3.67 -19.06 14.99
N THR A 129 -3.73 -18.34 16.11
CA THR A 129 -4.59 -17.19 16.25
C THR A 129 -4.21 -16.06 15.31
N ARG A 130 -5.13 -15.72 14.39
CA ARG A 130 -5.14 -14.51 13.58
C ARG A 130 -3.91 -14.27 12.69
N ARG A 131 -3.09 -15.30 12.43
CA ARG A 131 -1.78 -15.11 11.79
C ARG A 131 -1.75 -15.39 10.29
N GLY A 132 -2.84 -15.90 9.74
CA GLY A 132 -2.87 -16.29 8.35
C GLY A 132 -2.06 -17.56 8.02
N PRO A 133 -2.23 -18.11 6.81
CA PRO A 133 -1.68 -19.42 6.44
C PRO A 133 -0.15 -19.46 6.40
N TRP A 134 0.53 -18.36 6.06
CA TRP A 134 1.99 -18.33 5.97
C TRP A 134 2.71 -18.41 7.32
N LEU A 135 2.02 -18.10 8.43
CA LEU A 135 2.61 -18.18 9.77
C LEU A 135 2.26 -19.49 10.50
N GLY A 136 1.02 -19.97 10.34
CA GLY A 136 0.55 -21.18 11.02
C GLY A 136 0.78 -22.45 10.24
N GLU A 137 0.41 -22.47 8.98
CA GLU A 137 0.35 -23.68 8.17
C GLU A 137 1.50 -23.80 7.16
N ARG A 138 2.35 -22.79 7.04
CA ARG A 138 3.47 -22.73 6.08
C ARG A 138 3.06 -23.01 4.64
N MET A 139 1.88 -22.62 4.24
CA MET A 139 1.34 -22.89 2.91
C MET A 139 2.14 -22.22 1.78
N CYS A 140 2.88 -21.15 2.10
CA CYS A 140 3.75 -20.48 1.14
C CYS A 140 5.05 -21.24 0.85
N PHE A 141 5.43 -22.18 1.71
CA PHE A 141 6.74 -22.82 1.66
C PHE A 141 6.62 -24.35 1.74
N PRO A 142 5.92 -25.00 0.79
CA PRO A 142 5.87 -26.46 0.74
C PRO A 142 7.27 -27.01 0.41
N GLU A 143 7.68 -28.09 1.06
CA GLU A 143 9.02 -28.64 0.92
C GLU A 143 9.25 -29.33 -0.43
N ASP A 144 8.20 -29.85 -1.07
CA ASP A 144 8.25 -30.74 -2.23
C ASP A 144 7.67 -30.15 -3.53
N ARG A 145 7.24 -28.90 -3.53
CA ARG A 145 6.55 -28.27 -4.67
C ARG A 145 6.64 -26.74 -4.62
N ALA A 146 6.31 -26.10 -5.72
CA ALA A 146 6.21 -24.64 -5.77
C ALA A 146 5.11 -24.13 -4.84
N ALA A 147 5.35 -22.99 -4.20
CA ALA A 147 4.34 -22.29 -3.41
C ALA A 147 3.15 -21.90 -4.29
N HIS A 148 1.94 -22.07 -3.75
CA HIS A 148 0.70 -21.70 -4.41
C HIS A 148 0.05 -20.47 -3.78
N ILE A 149 0.71 -19.90 -2.79
CA ILE A 149 0.40 -18.59 -2.21
C ILE A 149 1.69 -17.77 -2.26
N LEU A 150 1.60 -16.51 -2.64
CA LEU A 150 2.75 -15.61 -2.67
C LEU A 150 3.10 -15.17 -1.24
N PRO A 151 4.29 -15.48 -0.74
CA PRO A 151 4.71 -15.03 0.57
C PRO A 151 4.96 -13.51 0.56
N PRO A 152 4.86 -12.84 1.72
CA PRO A 152 5.33 -11.47 1.85
C PRO A 152 6.84 -11.40 1.60
N LEU A 153 7.32 -10.29 1.03
CA LEU A 153 8.75 -10.05 0.83
C LEU A 153 9.48 -9.87 2.17
N ALA A 154 8.83 -9.17 3.08
CA ALA A 154 9.34 -8.87 4.42
C ALA A 154 8.22 -8.55 5.39
N ASN A 155 8.55 -8.54 6.68
CA ASN A 155 7.71 -7.95 7.70
C ASN A 155 8.25 -6.57 8.05
N ILE A 156 7.45 -5.54 7.82
CA ILE A 156 7.78 -4.15 8.12
C ILE A 156 6.51 -3.42 8.57
N ALA A 157 6.68 -2.49 9.50
CA ALA A 157 5.56 -1.78 10.13
C ALA A 157 4.63 -2.70 10.94
N ASN A 158 3.60 -2.12 11.55
CA ASN A 158 2.50 -2.84 12.18
C ASN A 158 1.16 -2.38 11.62
N GLY A 159 1.01 -1.08 11.37
CA GLY A 159 -0.15 -0.49 10.73
C GLY A 159 0.29 0.31 9.50
N PRO A 160 0.69 -0.35 8.41
CA PRO A 160 1.05 0.35 7.18
C PRO A 160 -0.15 1.13 6.69
N SER A 161 0.07 2.41 6.37
CA SER A 161 -0.97 3.30 5.84
C SER A 161 -0.46 4.01 4.58
N GLY A 162 -0.04 5.26 4.65
CA GLY A 162 0.49 5.98 3.50
C GLY A 162 1.77 5.36 2.92
N LEU A 163 1.91 5.38 1.61
CA LEU A 163 3.02 4.81 0.88
C LEU A 163 3.38 5.65 -0.34
N ALA A 164 4.63 6.04 -0.44
CA ALA A 164 5.16 6.72 -1.63
C ALA A 164 6.51 6.14 -2.05
N TYR A 165 6.75 6.09 -3.36
CA TYR A 165 8.08 5.83 -3.94
C TYR A 165 8.78 7.16 -4.19
N TYR A 166 10.08 7.27 -3.82
CA TYR A 166 10.82 8.50 -3.99
C TYR A 166 11.02 8.83 -5.47
N PRO A 167 10.58 10.01 -5.93
CA PRO A 167 10.61 10.36 -7.35
C PRO A 167 11.97 10.89 -7.84
N GLY A 168 13.00 10.89 -6.99
CA GLY A 168 14.34 11.39 -7.34
C GLY A 168 14.51 12.91 -7.20
N THR A 169 13.59 13.61 -6.51
CA THR A 169 13.68 15.07 -6.31
C THR A 169 13.28 15.45 -4.88
N GLY A 170 13.99 16.42 -4.29
CA GLY A 170 13.64 17.04 -3.02
C GLY A 170 14.25 16.40 -1.78
N LEU A 171 14.84 15.21 -1.90
CA LEU A 171 15.64 14.57 -0.86
C LEU A 171 17.06 14.27 -1.38
N PRO A 172 18.03 14.03 -0.47
CA PRO A 172 19.36 13.60 -0.87
C PRO A 172 19.35 12.29 -1.68
N ALA A 173 20.35 12.13 -2.57
CA ALA A 173 20.49 10.96 -3.44
C ALA A 173 20.56 9.60 -2.70
N LYS A 174 20.84 9.59 -1.40
CA LYS A 174 20.76 8.36 -0.59
C LYS A 174 19.36 7.73 -0.59
N TYR A 175 18.32 8.50 -0.91
CA TYR A 175 16.94 8.05 -0.98
C TYR A 175 16.53 7.57 -2.38
N ASP A 176 17.43 7.61 -3.37
CA ASP A 176 17.11 7.12 -4.71
C ASP A 176 16.71 5.64 -4.69
N GLY A 177 15.52 5.34 -5.23
CA GLY A 177 14.93 4.01 -5.21
C GLY A 177 14.29 3.60 -3.88
N HIS A 178 14.13 4.52 -2.92
CA HIS A 178 13.50 4.24 -1.65
C HIS A 178 11.97 4.39 -1.69
N PHE A 179 11.32 3.59 -0.87
CA PHE A 179 9.93 3.77 -0.46
C PHE A 179 9.87 4.49 0.88
N LEU A 180 8.86 5.31 1.06
CA LEU A 180 8.45 5.87 2.34
C LEU A 180 7.14 5.23 2.75
N LEU A 181 7.13 4.53 3.89
CA LEU A 181 5.96 3.81 4.41
C LEU A 181 5.58 4.32 5.78
N CYS A 182 4.37 4.84 5.92
CA CYS A 182 3.80 5.21 7.20
C CYS A 182 3.50 3.97 8.05
N ASP A 183 3.93 4.01 9.32
CA ASP A 183 3.65 2.97 10.34
C ASP A 183 2.75 3.59 11.41
N PHE A 184 1.44 3.40 11.24
CA PHE A 184 0.42 3.87 12.17
C PHE A 184 0.20 2.85 13.29
N LYS A 185 0.55 3.22 14.53
CA LYS A 185 0.38 2.37 15.72
C LYS A 185 -0.57 2.95 16.76
N GLY A 186 -1.39 3.91 16.37
CA GLY A 186 -2.38 4.53 17.26
C GLY A 186 -1.82 5.51 18.31
N ALA A 187 -0.50 5.59 18.46
CA ALA A 187 0.18 6.52 19.35
C ALA A 187 1.38 7.14 18.64
N SER A 188 1.58 8.45 18.79
CA SER A 188 2.67 9.18 18.12
C SER A 188 4.05 8.63 18.49
N THR A 189 4.28 8.30 19.76
CA THR A 189 5.57 7.77 20.25
C THR A 189 5.99 6.44 19.61
N ALA A 190 5.04 5.70 19.06
CA ALA A 190 5.29 4.41 18.42
C ALA A 190 5.21 4.46 16.90
N SER A 191 4.76 5.57 16.34
CA SER A 191 4.45 5.75 14.91
C SER A 191 5.47 6.63 14.22
N GLY A 192 5.56 6.49 12.90
CA GLY A 192 6.47 7.27 12.07
C GLY A 192 6.52 6.76 10.63
N ILE A 193 7.52 7.19 9.89
CA ILE A 193 7.75 6.80 8.49
C ILE A 193 9.03 5.99 8.40
N TRP A 194 8.93 4.80 7.84
CA TRP A 194 10.08 4.00 7.42
C TRP A 194 10.54 4.42 6.03
N SER A 195 11.85 4.48 5.83
CA SER A 195 12.50 4.54 4.52
C SER A 195 13.23 3.23 4.27
N PHE A 196 13.09 2.66 3.08
CA PHE A 196 13.77 1.43 2.70
C PHE A 196 13.77 1.25 1.18
N LYS A 197 14.63 0.36 0.70
CA LYS A 197 14.79 0.06 -0.72
C LYS A 197 14.52 -1.41 -1.01
N MET A 198 14.05 -1.70 -2.21
CA MET A 198 13.90 -3.05 -2.71
C MET A 198 15.03 -3.39 -3.68
N GLN A 199 15.76 -4.45 -3.38
CA GLN A 199 16.83 -4.96 -4.24
C GLN A 199 16.32 -6.20 -4.99
N PRO A 200 16.35 -6.21 -6.33
CA PRO A 200 15.93 -7.38 -7.12
C PRO A 200 16.72 -8.65 -6.75
N LYS A 201 16.01 -9.76 -6.60
CA LYS A 201 16.56 -11.07 -6.28
C LYS A 201 15.77 -12.17 -6.98
N GLY A 202 16.29 -12.69 -8.10
CA GLY A 202 15.56 -13.63 -8.93
C GLY A 202 14.26 -13.01 -9.47
N ALA A 203 13.14 -13.68 -9.26
CA ALA A 203 11.80 -13.16 -9.59
C ALA A 203 11.13 -12.41 -8.44
N SER A 204 11.91 -11.96 -7.46
CA SER A 204 11.44 -11.33 -6.23
C SER A 204 12.40 -10.22 -5.81
N PHE A 205 12.30 -9.78 -4.53
CA PHE A 205 13.10 -8.69 -3.99
C PHE A 205 13.51 -8.99 -2.54
N ASP A 206 14.67 -8.47 -2.13
CA ASP A 206 15.05 -8.33 -0.73
C ASP A 206 14.84 -6.88 -0.29
N LEU A 207 14.34 -6.68 0.93
CA LEU A 207 14.25 -5.37 1.55
C LEU A 207 15.61 -5.01 2.15
N VAL A 208 16.15 -3.86 1.75
CA VAL A 208 17.46 -3.36 2.18
C VAL A 208 17.38 -1.90 2.62
N GLU A 209 18.46 -1.40 3.24
CA GLU A 209 18.64 0.01 3.60
C GLU A 209 17.49 0.60 4.45
N LYS A 210 16.93 -0.21 5.37
CA LYS A 210 15.81 0.19 6.23
C LYS A 210 16.26 1.15 7.31
N GLU A 211 15.64 2.34 7.38
CA GLU A 211 15.85 3.31 8.45
C GLU A 211 14.53 4.00 8.87
N GLN A 212 14.52 4.57 10.07
CA GLN A 212 13.45 5.48 10.49
C GLN A 212 13.68 6.85 9.83
N PHE A 213 12.83 7.21 8.89
CA PHE A 213 12.90 8.51 8.22
C PHE A 213 12.37 9.64 9.10
N ILE A 214 11.19 9.44 9.67
CA ILE A 214 10.56 10.31 10.67
C ILE A 214 9.94 9.45 11.74
N TRP A 215 10.02 9.89 12.99
CA TRP A 215 9.45 9.15 14.10
C TRP A 215 8.78 10.06 15.11
N ASN A 216 8.03 9.49 16.07
CA ASN A 216 7.26 10.20 17.07
C ASN A 216 6.14 11.09 16.52
N THR A 217 5.55 10.68 15.39
CA THR A 217 4.43 11.36 14.75
C THR A 217 3.38 10.33 14.34
N LEU A 218 2.12 10.60 14.64
CA LEU A 218 1.03 9.68 14.28
C LEU A 218 0.63 9.88 12.82
N VAL A 219 1.54 9.47 11.95
CA VAL A 219 1.42 9.62 10.50
C VAL A 219 0.28 8.76 9.96
N THR A 220 -0.44 9.28 8.99
CA THR A 220 -1.51 8.56 8.30
C THR A 220 -1.26 8.43 6.80
N ASP A 221 -0.56 9.40 6.20
CA ASP A 221 -0.26 9.39 4.78
C ASP A 221 1.02 10.16 4.47
N VAL A 222 1.68 9.84 3.35
CA VAL A 222 2.88 10.50 2.83
C VAL A 222 2.84 10.53 1.30
N ASP A 223 3.19 11.67 0.72
CA ASP A 223 3.38 11.81 -0.73
C ASP A 223 4.40 12.90 -1.05
N PHE A 224 4.82 12.97 -2.30
CA PHE A 224 5.72 13.98 -2.82
C PHE A 224 4.94 15.04 -3.59
N GLY A 225 5.16 16.31 -3.25
CA GLY A 225 4.61 17.44 -3.97
C GLY A 225 5.36 17.70 -5.28
N TYR A 226 4.70 18.39 -6.20
CA TYR A 226 5.33 18.85 -7.45
C TYR A 226 6.48 19.84 -7.23
N ASP A 227 6.53 20.45 -6.06
CA ASP A 227 7.60 21.33 -5.61
C ASP A 227 8.83 20.57 -5.07
N GLY A 228 8.82 19.23 -5.15
CA GLY A 228 9.89 18.36 -4.69
C GLY A 228 9.94 18.17 -3.17
N HIS A 229 8.95 18.68 -2.43
CA HIS A 229 8.90 18.47 -0.99
C HIS A 229 8.14 17.18 -0.64
N VAL A 230 8.49 16.61 0.52
CA VAL A 230 7.72 15.52 1.13
C VAL A 230 6.61 16.14 1.98
N TYR A 231 5.39 15.67 1.76
CA TYR A 231 4.23 16.02 2.58
C TYR A 231 3.75 14.78 3.31
N PHE A 232 3.39 14.93 4.58
CA PHE A 232 2.76 13.87 5.34
C PHE A 232 1.71 14.41 6.29
N SER A 233 0.69 13.61 6.54
CA SER A 233 -0.40 13.93 7.44
C SER A 233 -0.22 13.28 8.81
N ASP A 234 -0.66 13.96 9.86
CA ASP A 234 -0.59 13.57 11.27
C ASP A 234 -1.99 13.65 11.89
N TRP A 235 -2.47 12.54 12.45
CA TRP A 235 -3.74 12.49 13.17
C TRP A 235 -3.52 12.74 14.65
N ILE A 236 -3.59 14.04 15.03
CA ILE A 236 -3.29 14.49 16.39
C ILE A 236 -4.25 13.84 17.40
N GLU A 237 -3.64 13.25 18.45
CA GLU A 237 -4.34 12.53 19.52
C GLU A 237 -5.13 11.30 19.05
N GLY A 238 -5.06 10.94 17.77
CA GLY A 238 -5.55 9.70 17.19
C GLY A 238 -6.93 9.28 17.68
N TRP A 239 -7.01 8.13 18.33
CA TRP A 239 -8.27 7.54 18.78
C TRP A 239 -9.04 8.34 19.84
N ALA A 240 -8.46 9.40 20.40
CA ALA A 240 -9.22 10.37 21.19
C ALA A 240 -10.21 11.18 20.34
N MET A 241 -10.14 11.08 19.01
CA MET A 241 -11.11 11.64 18.05
C MET A 241 -11.34 13.14 18.24
N THR A 242 -10.29 13.90 18.51
CA THR A 242 -10.38 15.34 18.77
C THR A 242 -10.72 16.18 17.53
N GLY A 243 -10.77 15.56 16.36
CA GLY A 243 -11.02 16.23 15.08
C GLY A 243 -9.85 17.10 14.61
N LYS A 244 -8.65 16.91 15.16
CA LYS A 244 -7.46 17.68 14.83
C LYS A 244 -6.54 16.87 13.93
N GLY A 245 -5.89 17.56 13.00
CA GLY A 245 -4.85 17.01 12.13
C GLY A 245 -3.84 18.07 11.76
N ARG A 246 -2.70 17.63 11.24
CA ARG A 246 -1.66 18.48 10.68
C ARG A 246 -1.21 17.91 9.35
N VAL A 247 -0.70 18.79 8.49
CA VAL A 247 0.10 18.43 7.32
C VAL A 247 1.47 19.05 7.50
N TYR A 248 2.48 18.24 7.45
CA TYR A 248 3.87 18.68 7.49
C TYR A 248 4.46 18.69 6.09
N ARG A 249 5.37 19.61 5.86
CA ARG A 249 6.21 19.70 4.67
C ARG A 249 7.67 19.58 5.09
N ILE A 250 8.40 18.69 4.44
CA ILE A 250 9.83 18.51 4.63
C ILE A 250 10.53 18.80 3.32
N SER A 251 11.66 19.47 3.42
CA SER A 251 12.56 19.68 2.32
C SER A 251 14.01 19.61 2.80
N ASP A 252 14.88 19.16 1.93
CA ASP A 252 16.32 19.38 2.08
C ASP A 252 16.69 20.66 1.33
N PRO A 253 17.12 21.73 2.02
CA PRO A 253 17.49 22.99 1.37
C PRO A 253 18.60 22.84 0.32
N ALA A 254 19.44 21.79 0.43
CA ALA A 254 20.50 21.52 -0.54
C ALA A 254 20.01 20.89 -1.84
N THR A 255 18.79 20.31 -1.83
CA THR A 255 18.20 19.58 -2.97
C THR A 255 16.94 20.23 -3.53
N VAL A 256 16.46 21.31 -2.89
CA VAL A 256 15.35 22.11 -3.43
C VAL A 256 15.79 22.80 -4.72
N LYS A 257 15.14 22.43 -5.79
CA LYS A 257 15.46 22.92 -7.14
C LYS A 257 14.87 24.30 -7.39
N SER A 258 15.42 24.99 -8.39
CA SER A 258 14.84 26.24 -8.90
C SER A 258 13.43 26.02 -9.46
N ALA A 259 12.64 27.08 -9.62
CA ALA A 259 11.31 26.99 -10.18
C ALA A 259 11.28 26.31 -11.56
N ASP A 260 12.31 26.51 -12.38
CA ASP A 260 12.43 25.90 -13.71
C ASP A 260 12.71 24.39 -13.63
N GLU A 261 13.54 23.98 -12.66
CA GLU A 261 13.80 22.55 -12.39
C GLU A 261 12.57 21.84 -11.82
N VAL A 262 11.77 22.54 -11.03
CA VAL A 262 10.48 22.03 -10.55
C VAL A 262 9.53 21.79 -11.71
N GLN A 263 9.42 22.70 -12.68
CA GLN A 263 8.60 22.50 -13.88
C GLN A 263 9.02 21.26 -14.68
N VAL A 264 10.32 21.05 -14.89
CA VAL A 264 10.83 19.86 -15.59
C VAL A 264 10.51 18.59 -14.79
N SER A 265 10.66 18.66 -13.45
CA SER A 265 10.30 17.56 -12.56
C SER A 265 8.80 17.24 -12.59
N GLU A 266 7.93 18.24 -12.59
CA GLU A 266 6.48 18.08 -12.75
C GLU A 266 6.14 17.38 -14.07
N PHE A 267 6.81 17.78 -15.16
CA PHE A 267 6.61 17.14 -16.47
C PHE A 267 7.08 15.68 -16.44
N ALA A 268 8.26 15.40 -15.88
CA ALA A 268 8.78 14.05 -15.76
C ALA A 268 7.89 13.17 -14.89
N HIS A 269 7.42 13.68 -13.73
CA HIS A 269 6.45 12.99 -12.87
C HIS A 269 5.11 12.76 -13.57
N GLY A 270 4.61 13.74 -14.30
CA GLY A 270 3.42 13.60 -15.11
C GLY A 270 3.59 12.52 -16.19
N ALA A 271 4.75 12.48 -16.84
CA ALA A 271 5.07 11.48 -17.85
C ALA A 271 5.14 10.06 -17.25
N VAL A 272 5.80 9.88 -16.13
CA VAL A 272 5.88 8.58 -15.42
C VAL A 272 4.50 8.16 -14.90
N ARG A 273 3.74 9.08 -14.31
CA ARG A 273 2.38 8.80 -13.80
C ARG A 273 1.37 8.52 -14.89
N MET A 274 1.57 9.03 -16.11
CA MET A 274 0.65 8.85 -17.24
C MET A 274 1.11 7.80 -18.25
N GLY A 275 2.20 7.08 -17.98
CA GLY A 275 2.71 6.05 -18.89
C GLY A 275 3.17 6.61 -20.25
N TRP A 276 3.58 7.85 -20.31
CA TRP A 276 4.14 8.46 -21.51
C TRP A 276 5.64 8.14 -21.55
N SER A 277 6.01 7.14 -22.31
CA SER A 277 7.39 6.86 -22.74
C SER A 277 7.73 7.64 -23.99
#